data_314092ebad8d8ffc7f68da6042c7d5d4
#
_entry.id   314092ebad8d8ffc7f68da6042c7d5d4
#
_cell.length_a   1.000
_cell.length_b   1.000
_cell.length_c   1.000
_cell.angle_alpha   90.00
_cell.angle_beta   90.00
_cell.angle_gamma   90.00
#
_symmetry.space_group_name_H-M   'P 1'
#
loop_
_entity.id
_entity.type
_entity.pdbx_description
1 polymer ?
#
loop_
_entity_poly.entity_id
_entity_poly.type
_entity_poly.pdbx_seq_one_letter_code
_entity_poly.pdbx_strand_id
1 'polypeptide(L)'
;MGIRIIADLVDNECIISAALLDPEGFTIERTSSDFKPKMMVELLDLHSEDKLVTLVGENSTVISSKIESGHHIVIQCPNGSNLGKARQRLAAACSAILPFL
;
A
#
# COMPACT_ATOMS: atom_id res chain seq x y z
N MET A 1 4.95 7.16 15.85
CA MET A 1 5.91 6.77 14.87
C MET A 1 5.26 6.05 13.72
N GLY A 2 5.41 6.62 12.51
CA GLY A 2 4.78 6.09 11.31
C GLY A 2 5.19 4.68 10.96
N ILE A 3 6.37 4.26 11.40
CA ILE A 3 6.97 2.95 11.14
C ILE A 3 6.04 1.79 11.54
N ARG A 4 5.42 1.88 12.71
CA ARG A 4 4.56 0.80 13.19
C ARG A 4 3.25 0.69 12.42
N ILE A 5 2.78 1.81 11.88
CA ILE A 5 1.53 1.82 11.12
C ILE A 5 1.65 0.93 9.88
N ILE A 6 2.78 1.01 9.17
CA ILE A 6 3.02 0.17 7.99
C ILE A 6 3.19 -1.29 8.40
N ALA A 7 4.00 -1.57 9.42
CA ALA A 7 4.22 -2.93 9.91
C ALA A 7 2.92 -3.58 10.39
N ASP A 8 2.08 -2.80 11.07
CA ASP A 8 0.82 -3.31 11.65
C ASP A 8 -0.24 -3.60 10.59
N LEU A 9 -0.07 -3.11 9.34
CA LEU A 9 -0.96 -3.47 8.24
C LEU A 9 -0.87 -4.95 7.90
N VAL A 10 0.29 -5.57 8.06
CA VAL A 10 0.48 -6.97 7.69
C VAL A 10 -0.14 -7.88 8.75
N ASP A 11 -1.18 -8.61 8.37
CA ASP A 11 -1.87 -9.56 9.25
C ASP A 11 -1.69 -11.01 8.82
N ASN A 12 -0.98 -11.23 7.70
CA ASN A 12 -0.75 -12.55 7.09
C ASN A 12 -2.02 -13.29 6.66
N GLU A 13 -3.15 -12.60 6.61
CA GLU A 13 -4.41 -13.12 6.10
C GLU A 13 -4.86 -12.32 4.88
N CYS A 14 -5.24 -11.06 5.10
CA CYS A 14 -5.71 -10.17 4.03
C CYS A 14 -4.58 -9.34 3.43
N ILE A 15 -3.53 -9.07 4.21
CA ILE A 15 -2.39 -8.25 3.78
C ILE A 15 -1.11 -8.99 4.15
N ILE A 16 -0.30 -9.31 3.13
CA ILE A 16 0.97 -10.06 3.34
C ILE A 16 2.20 -9.16 3.28
N SER A 17 2.08 -8.00 2.65
CA SER A 17 3.17 -7.02 2.59
C SER A 17 2.60 -5.62 2.47
N ALA A 18 3.35 -4.65 2.98
CA ALA A 18 2.98 -3.24 2.90
C ALA A 18 4.22 -2.37 2.71
N ALA A 19 4.05 -1.22 2.08
CA ALA A 19 5.12 -0.26 1.86
C ALA A 19 4.59 1.16 1.86
N LEU A 20 5.44 2.09 2.29
CA LEU A 20 5.18 3.52 2.21
C LEU A 20 6.11 4.13 1.15
N LEU A 21 5.54 4.86 0.21
CA LEU A 21 6.27 5.54 -0.85
C LEU A 21 6.12 7.04 -0.69
N ASP A 22 7.19 7.79 -1.02
CA ASP A 22 7.13 9.25 -1.03
C ASP A 22 6.36 9.75 -2.27
N PRO A 23 6.08 11.06 -2.37
CA PRO A 23 5.36 11.61 -3.52
C PRO A 23 6.07 11.38 -4.86
N GLU A 24 7.36 11.13 -4.85
CA GLU A 24 8.16 10.88 -6.06
C GLU A 24 8.22 9.38 -6.41
N GLY A 25 7.66 8.52 -5.57
CA GLY A 25 7.60 7.08 -5.82
C GLY A 25 8.73 6.28 -5.20
N PHE A 26 9.60 6.91 -4.41
CA PHE A 26 10.67 6.20 -3.71
C PHE A 26 10.14 5.50 -2.46
N THR A 27 10.62 4.30 -2.22
CA THR A 27 10.24 3.52 -1.05
C THR A 27 10.88 4.11 0.21
N ILE A 28 10.05 4.57 1.15
CA ILE A 28 10.50 5.04 2.46
C ILE A 28 10.63 3.85 3.39
N GLU A 29 9.66 2.95 3.35
CA GLU A 29 9.58 1.81 4.23
C GLU A 29 8.85 0.65 3.55
N ARG A 30 9.26 -0.57 3.87
CA ARG A 30 8.58 -1.79 3.40
C ARG A 30 8.72 -2.90 4.43
N THR A 31 7.73 -3.78 4.47
CA THR A 31 7.70 -4.88 5.45
C THR A 31 8.47 -6.11 4.99
N SER A 32 8.73 -6.24 3.68
CA SER A 32 9.44 -7.40 3.12
C SER A 32 10.41 -6.94 2.04
N SER A 33 11.63 -7.48 2.04
CA SER A 33 12.63 -7.21 1.02
C SER A 33 12.22 -7.76 -0.36
N ASP A 34 11.34 -8.77 -0.38
CA ASP A 34 10.84 -9.35 -1.63
C ASP A 34 9.73 -8.51 -2.25
N PHE A 35 9.12 -7.62 -1.47
CA PHE A 35 8.11 -6.72 -1.98
C PHE A 35 8.79 -5.53 -2.67
N LYS A 36 8.61 -5.43 -3.98
CA LYS A 36 9.19 -4.38 -4.80
C LYS A 36 8.11 -3.42 -5.30
N PRO A 37 7.64 -2.51 -4.46
CA PRO A 37 6.55 -1.60 -4.83
C PRO A 37 6.92 -0.66 -5.97
N LYS A 38 8.20 -0.38 -6.16
CA LYS A 38 8.67 0.52 -7.21
C LYS A 38 8.31 0.05 -8.61
N MET A 39 8.34 -1.27 -8.86
CA MET A 39 7.94 -1.82 -10.15
C MET A 39 6.45 -1.64 -10.41
N MET A 40 5.66 -1.55 -9.34
CA MET A 40 4.22 -1.38 -9.42
C MET A 40 3.82 0.08 -9.56
N VAL A 41 4.64 1.00 -9.02
CA VAL A 41 4.39 2.44 -9.11
C VAL A 41 4.41 2.91 -10.57
N GLU A 42 5.27 2.33 -11.40
CA GLU A 42 5.29 2.68 -12.83
C GLU A 42 3.97 2.35 -13.52
N LEU A 43 3.34 1.24 -13.12
CA LEU A 43 2.01 0.88 -13.60
C LEU A 43 0.93 1.77 -12.98
N LEU A 44 1.13 2.19 -11.74
CA LEU A 44 0.21 3.05 -11.01
C LEU A 44 0.25 4.51 -11.48
N ASP A 45 1.36 4.96 -12.06
CA ASP A 45 1.48 6.30 -12.62
C ASP A 45 0.51 6.55 -13.77
N LEU A 46 0.05 5.48 -14.42
CA LEU A 46 -0.99 5.57 -15.45
C LEU A 46 -2.33 5.98 -14.84
N HIS A 47 -2.48 5.90 -13.52
CA HIS A 47 -3.70 6.21 -12.78
C HIS A 47 -3.42 7.22 -11.68
N SER A 48 -2.54 8.19 -11.93
CA SER A 48 -2.04 9.14 -10.92
C SER A 48 -3.13 10.02 -10.30
N GLU A 49 -4.28 10.15 -10.95
CA GLU A 49 -5.41 10.92 -10.44
C GLU A 49 -6.28 10.11 -9.46
N ASP A 50 -6.17 8.80 -9.48
CA ASP A 50 -6.99 7.94 -8.64
C ASP A 50 -6.39 7.81 -7.25
N LYS A 51 -7.21 8.03 -6.23
CA LYS A 51 -6.77 7.86 -4.83
C LYS A 51 -6.54 6.41 -4.46
N LEU A 52 -7.31 5.52 -5.06
CA LEU A 52 -7.25 4.08 -4.76
C LEU A 52 -7.16 3.32 -6.07
N VAL A 53 -6.10 2.53 -6.21
CA VAL A 53 -5.89 1.70 -7.39
C VAL A 53 -5.68 0.25 -6.95
N THR A 54 -6.39 -0.66 -7.60
CA THR A 54 -6.27 -2.09 -7.35
C THR A 54 -5.77 -2.78 -8.62
N LEU A 55 -4.66 -3.52 -8.50
CA LEU A 55 -4.10 -4.31 -9.59
C LEU A 55 -4.17 -5.79 -9.23
N VAL A 56 -4.91 -6.56 -10.02
CA VAL A 56 -5.05 -8.00 -9.82
C VAL A 56 -4.05 -8.72 -10.71
N GLY A 57 -3.10 -9.43 -10.10
CA GLY A 57 -2.13 -10.26 -10.79
C GLY A 57 -2.44 -11.75 -10.66
N GLU A 58 -1.60 -12.59 -11.25
CA GLU A 58 -1.79 -14.04 -11.17
C GLU A 58 -1.63 -14.59 -9.77
N ASN A 59 -0.67 -14.07 -9.01
CA ASN A 59 -0.28 -14.59 -7.70
C ASN A 59 -0.75 -13.76 -6.53
N SER A 60 -1.07 -12.49 -6.78
CA SER A 60 -1.48 -11.59 -5.70
C SER A 60 -2.22 -10.38 -6.26
N THR A 61 -2.90 -9.66 -5.37
CA THR A 61 -3.55 -8.41 -5.67
C THR A 61 -2.81 -7.29 -4.94
N VAL A 62 -2.54 -6.19 -5.63
CA VAL A 62 -1.87 -5.02 -5.06
C VAL A 62 -2.85 -3.86 -5.02
N ILE A 63 -2.94 -3.21 -3.88
CA ILE A 63 -3.78 -2.03 -3.69
C ILE A 63 -2.90 -0.87 -3.26
N SER A 64 -3.02 0.25 -3.96
CA SER A 64 -2.32 1.49 -3.64
C SER A 64 -3.31 2.55 -3.25
N SER A 65 -3.04 3.28 -2.18
CA SER A 65 -3.83 4.42 -1.75
C SER A 65 -2.97 5.65 -1.64
N LYS A 66 -3.40 6.74 -2.28
CA LYS A 66 -2.71 8.02 -2.22
C LYS A 66 -3.19 8.80 -1.01
N ILE A 67 -2.24 9.34 -0.25
CA ILE A 67 -2.49 10.16 0.92
C ILE A 67 -2.50 11.63 0.51
N GLU A 68 -3.17 12.48 1.28
CA GLU A 68 -3.25 13.92 0.98
C GLU A 68 -1.89 14.60 0.84
N SER A 69 -0.89 14.10 1.55
CA SER A 69 0.48 14.61 1.45
C SER A 69 1.17 14.27 0.11
N GLY A 70 0.56 13.43 -0.71
CA GLY A 70 1.14 12.92 -1.94
C GLY A 70 1.84 11.58 -1.78
N HIS A 71 2.05 11.14 -0.56
CA HIS A 71 2.61 9.81 -0.29
C HIS A 71 1.62 8.71 -0.70
N HIS A 72 2.14 7.51 -0.88
CA HIS A 72 1.32 6.33 -1.19
C HIS A 72 1.59 5.22 -0.20
N ILE A 73 0.54 4.51 0.21
CA ILE A 73 0.69 3.24 0.89
C ILE A 73 0.27 2.16 -0.11
N VAL A 74 1.14 1.17 -0.30
CA VAL A 74 0.92 0.05 -1.21
C VAL A 74 0.88 -1.23 -0.38
N ILE A 75 -0.16 -2.02 -0.58
CA ILE A 75 -0.30 -3.31 0.11
C ILE A 75 -0.41 -4.43 -0.90
N GLN A 76 0.09 -5.61 -0.51
CA GLN A 76 -0.03 -6.83 -1.29
C GLN A 76 -0.94 -7.79 -0.55
N CYS A 77 -1.94 -8.31 -1.26
CA CYS A 77 -2.95 -9.22 -0.71
C CYS A 77 -2.93 -10.54 -1.48
N PRO A 78 -3.12 -11.69 -0.80
CA PRO A 78 -3.29 -12.95 -1.51
C PRO A 78 -4.55 -12.90 -2.36
N ASN A 79 -4.52 -13.54 -3.54
CA ASN A 79 -5.73 -13.68 -4.35
C ASN A 79 -6.76 -14.51 -3.58
N GLY A 80 -8.02 -14.10 -3.65
CA GLY A 80 -9.09 -14.76 -2.91
C GLY A 80 -9.24 -14.29 -1.47
N SER A 81 -8.41 -13.36 -1.00
CA SER A 81 -8.54 -12.80 0.33
C SER A 81 -9.68 -11.76 0.39
N ASN A 82 -10.03 -11.32 1.60
CA ASN A 82 -11.07 -10.31 1.80
C ASN A 82 -10.52 -8.91 1.45
N LEU A 83 -10.69 -8.50 0.20
CA LEU A 83 -10.20 -7.20 -0.28
C LEU A 83 -10.94 -6.03 0.36
N GLY A 84 -12.21 -6.19 0.73
CA GLY A 84 -12.95 -5.16 1.44
C GLY A 84 -12.32 -4.84 2.79
N LYS A 85 -11.95 -5.87 3.55
CA LYS A 85 -11.27 -5.71 4.83
C LYS A 85 -9.88 -5.08 4.63
N ALA A 86 -9.15 -5.51 3.61
CA ALA A 86 -7.83 -4.96 3.29
C ALA A 86 -7.92 -3.47 2.97
N ARG A 87 -8.92 -3.04 2.19
CA ARG A 87 -9.15 -1.64 1.86
C ARG A 87 -9.50 -0.81 3.08
N GLN A 88 -10.31 -1.36 4.00
CA GLN A 88 -10.64 -0.66 5.25
C GLN A 88 -9.40 -0.44 6.11
N ARG A 89 -8.56 -1.45 6.25
CA ARG A 89 -7.30 -1.34 6.99
C ARG A 89 -6.36 -0.34 6.35
N LEU A 90 -6.29 -0.35 5.02
CA LEU A 90 -5.48 0.60 4.26
C LEU A 90 -5.97 2.04 4.48
N ALA A 91 -7.27 2.28 4.41
CA ALA A 91 -7.84 3.60 4.64
C ALA A 91 -7.55 4.10 6.06
N ALA A 92 -7.67 3.22 7.06
CA ALA A 92 -7.37 3.56 8.44
C ALA A 92 -5.89 3.92 8.61
N ALA A 93 -4.99 3.18 7.96
CA ALA A 93 -3.55 3.45 7.99
C ALA A 93 -3.22 4.80 7.34
N CYS A 94 -3.86 5.13 6.21
CA CYS A 94 -3.65 6.41 5.54
C CYS A 94 -4.03 7.58 6.45
N SER A 95 -5.13 7.47 7.19
CA SER A 95 -5.55 8.48 8.14
C SER A 95 -4.60 8.56 9.34
N ALA A 96 -4.16 7.42 9.85
CA ALA A 96 -3.31 7.36 11.04
C ALA A 96 -1.90 7.88 10.78
N ILE A 97 -1.37 7.65 9.58
CA ILE A 97 0.02 8.03 9.28
C ILE A 97 0.16 9.51 8.88
N LEU A 98 -0.91 10.13 8.42
CA LEU A 98 -0.86 11.50 7.89
C LEU A 98 -0.17 12.51 8.84
N PRO A 99 -0.42 12.50 10.17
CA PRO A 99 0.25 13.44 11.07
C PRO A 99 1.78 13.24 11.16
N PHE A 100 2.29 12.11 10.70
CA PHE A 100 3.72 11.79 10.78
C PHE A 100 4.47 12.05 9.46
N LEU A 101 3.79 12.54 8.45
CA LEU A 101 4.38 12.77 7.12
C LEU A 101 4.73 14.23 6.84
#